data_058ea1f6539fad717774053c53f6fa7b
#
_entry.id   058ea1f6539fad717774053c53f6fa7b
#
_cell.length_a   1.000
_cell.length_b   1.000
_cell.length_c   1.000
_cell.angle_alpha   90.00
_cell.angle_beta   90.00
_cell.angle_gamma   90.00
#
_symmetry.space_group_name_H-M   'P 1'
#
loop_
_entity.id
_entity.type
_entity.pdbx_description
1 polymer ?
#
loop_
_entity_poly.entity_id
_entity_poly.type
_entity_poly.pdbx_seq_one_letter_code
_entity_poly.pdbx_strand_id
1 'polypeptide(L)'
;LWDTSVVQWGEIDIWINNAGQNTTRVFSWETDGTCTENIIKTNLIGMIYGSQIAATGMLKQGHGAIYSMEGLGSNNMVQPKTILYGTTKHALTYFMRGLAKELEGTNVIAGRLSPGMVLTDFITKTPDGKRSEVFSDEKFRKTFNILADKPETVAKYFVPRILKNLKNDAQIAWLTNRKAAWRFMTAGFRKDRLI
;
A
#
# COMPACT_ATOMS: atom_id res chain seq x y z
N LEU A 1 10.63 6.47 -16.67
CA LEU A 1 10.11 5.10 -16.46
C LEU A 1 8.98 4.79 -17.44
N TRP A 2 7.88 5.58 -17.51
CA TRP A 2 6.78 5.34 -18.45
C TRP A 2 7.27 5.23 -19.89
N ASP A 3 7.93 6.29 -20.41
CA ASP A 3 8.38 6.33 -21.80
C ASP A 3 9.35 5.20 -22.13
N THR A 4 10.28 4.89 -21.23
CA THR A 4 11.22 3.77 -21.37
C THR A 4 10.49 2.44 -21.48
N SER A 5 9.44 2.23 -20.67
CA SER A 5 8.65 1.00 -20.68
C SER A 5 7.83 0.88 -21.98
N VAL A 6 7.22 1.99 -22.43
CA VAL A 6 6.46 1.99 -23.70
C VAL A 6 7.38 1.74 -24.89
N VAL A 7 8.58 2.33 -24.92
CA VAL A 7 9.57 2.05 -25.98
C VAL A 7 9.96 0.57 -26.01
N GLN A 8 10.05 -0.07 -24.86
CA GLN A 8 10.48 -1.48 -24.76
C GLN A 8 9.36 -2.50 -25.03
N TRP A 9 8.12 -2.22 -24.58
CA TRP A 9 7.02 -3.18 -24.60
C TRP A 9 5.79 -2.75 -25.39
N GLY A 10 5.79 -1.53 -25.94
CA GLY A 10 4.70 -0.99 -26.74
C GLY A 10 3.61 -0.32 -25.91
N GLU A 11 3.09 -0.98 -24.92
CA GLU A 11 2.01 -0.49 -24.05
C GLU A 11 2.18 -0.91 -22.60
N ILE A 12 1.43 -0.28 -21.70
CA ILE A 12 1.41 -0.60 -20.26
C ILE A 12 -0.04 -0.81 -19.82
N ASP A 13 -0.41 -2.07 -19.57
CA ASP A 13 -1.76 -2.43 -19.12
C ASP A 13 -2.01 -2.10 -17.66
N ILE A 14 -0.98 -2.27 -16.82
CA ILE A 14 -1.10 -2.14 -15.37
C ILE A 14 0.06 -1.33 -14.81
N TRP A 15 -0.29 -0.26 -14.08
CA TRP A 15 0.63 0.55 -13.31
C TRP A 15 0.35 0.41 -11.82
N ILE A 16 1.37 0.07 -11.03
CA ILE A 16 1.24 -0.08 -9.58
C ILE A 16 2.18 0.89 -8.86
N ASN A 17 1.62 1.87 -8.16
CA ASN A 17 2.36 2.72 -7.23
C ASN A 17 2.61 1.94 -5.94
N ASN A 18 3.73 1.26 -5.86
CA ASN A 18 4.12 0.43 -4.73
C ASN A 18 5.14 1.09 -3.81
N ALA A 19 5.96 2.00 -4.36
CA ALA A 19 7.00 2.67 -3.57
C ALA A 19 6.41 3.33 -2.32
N GLY A 20 7.06 3.14 -1.20
CA GLY A 20 6.61 3.69 0.07
C GLY A 20 7.72 3.67 1.10
N GLN A 21 7.65 4.61 2.03
CA GLN A 21 8.56 4.76 3.15
C GLN A 21 7.77 4.76 4.46
N ASN A 22 8.32 4.14 5.49
CA ASN A 22 7.81 4.24 6.84
C ASN A 22 8.58 5.35 7.60
N THR A 23 8.14 5.66 8.82
CA THR A 23 8.84 6.53 9.75
C THR A 23 9.31 5.73 10.96
N THR A 24 10.26 6.27 11.70
CA THR A 24 10.50 5.86 13.09
C THR A 24 9.21 6.05 13.90
N ARG A 25 8.94 5.15 14.84
CA ARG A 25 7.73 5.19 15.67
C ARG A 25 7.92 6.15 16.84
N VAL A 26 7.77 7.43 16.55
CA VAL A 26 7.83 8.53 17.53
C VAL A 26 6.55 9.34 17.52
N PHE A 27 6.30 10.14 18.51
CA PHE A 27 5.17 11.08 18.46
C PHE A 27 5.37 12.10 17.35
N SER A 28 4.27 12.62 16.78
CA SER A 28 4.34 13.52 15.63
C SER A 28 5.15 14.79 15.87
N TRP A 29 5.16 15.31 17.09
CA TRP A 29 5.95 16.48 17.47
C TRP A 29 7.44 16.17 17.71
N GLU A 30 7.83 14.91 17.76
CA GLU A 30 9.22 14.45 17.86
C GLU A 30 9.82 14.10 16.49
N THR A 31 9.00 14.16 15.43
CA THR A 31 9.45 13.77 14.09
C THR A 31 10.33 14.88 13.50
N ASP A 32 11.50 14.51 13.02
CA ASP A 32 12.39 15.41 12.29
C ASP A 32 11.76 15.89 10.97
N GLY A 33 12.02 17.16 10.62
CA GLY A 33 11.50 17.80 9.40
C GLY A 33 11.92 17.07 8.13
N THR A 34 13.16 16.60 8.05
CA THR A 34 13.67 15.83 6.90
C THR A 34 12.90 14.51 6.73
N CYS A 35 12.62 13.82 7.83
CA CYS A 35 11.80 12.61 7.82
C CYS A 35 10.37 12.91 7.33
N THR A 36 9.79 14.04 7.78
CA THR A 36 8.46 14.50 7.34
C THR A 36 8.44 14.75 5.83
N GLU A 37 9.41 15.48 5.30
CA GLU A 37 9.51 15.75 3.86
C GLU A 37 9.68 14.47 3.04
N ASN A 38 10.57 13.60 3.47
CA ASN A 38 10.89 12.37 2.73
C ASN A 38 9.68 11.45 2.61
N ILE A 39 8.92 11.25 3.69
CA ILE A 39 7.74 10.40 3.62
C ILE A 39 6.63 11.01 2.76
N ILE A 40 6.44 12.34 2.81
CA ILE A 40 5.47 13.03 1.95
C ILE A 40 5.91 12.93 0.48
N LYS A 41 7.18 13.20 0.19
CA LYS A 41 7.74 13.10 -1.16
C LYS A 41 7.57 11.68 -1.74
N THR A 42 7.90 10.66 -0.96
CA THR A 42 7.82 9.26 -1.42
C THR A 42 6.38 8.76 -1.51
N ASN A 43 5.64 8.82 -0.39
CA ASN A 43 4.35 8.14 -0.30
C ASN A 43 3.21 8.88 -0.99
N LEU A 44 3.30 10.21 -1.08
CA LEU A 44 2.21 11.03 -1.63
C LEU A 44 2.59 11.66 -2.96
N ILE A 45 3.63 12.48 -3.01
CA ILE A 45 4.00 13.20 -4.24
C ILE A 45 4.40 12.20 -5.34
N GLY A 46 5.26 11.23 -5.01
CA GLY A 46 5.68 10.19 -5.96
C GLY A 46 4.51 9.36 -6.49
N MET A 47 3.57 9.00 -5.63
CA MET A 47 2.36 8.27 -6.02
C MET A 47 1.45 9.13 -6.91
N ILE A 48 1.27 10.42 -6.60
CA ILE A 48 0.47 11.35 -7.43
C ILE A 48 1.10 11.47 -8.81
N TYR A 49 2.39 11.75 -8.90
CA TYR A 49 3.10 11.87 -10.18
C TYR A 49 3.04 10.58 -11.00
N GLY A 50 3.28 9.43 -10.35
CA GLY A 50 3.17 8.14 -11.02
C GLY A 50 1.78 7.89 -11.59
N SER A 51 0.73 8.25 -10.81
CA SER A 51 -0.67 8.13 -11.24
C SER A 51 -1.02 9.08 -12.38
N GLN A 52 -0.56 10.33 -12.33
CA GLN A 52 -0.80 11.33 -13.39
C GLN A 52 -0.15 10.92 -14.72
N ILE A 53 1.11 10.47 -14.67
CA ILE A 53 1.83 9.99 -15.86
C ILE A 53 1.13 8.76 -16.43
N ALA A 54 0.78 7.79 -15.59
CA ALA A 54 0.08 6.57 -16.02
C ALA A 54 -1.30 6.90 -16.60
N ALA A 55 -2.10 7.74 -15.94
CA ALA A 55 -3.41 8.14 -16.45
C ALA A 55 -3.31 8.83 -17.80
N THR A 56 -2.38 9.80 -17.96
CA THR A 56 -2.17 10.49 -19.23
C THR A 56 -1.77 9.53 -20.35
N GLY A 57 -0.88 8.59 -20.08
CA GLY A 57 -0.45 7.59 -21.07
C GLY A 57 -1.56 6.60 -21.42
N MET A 58 -2.24 6.04 -20.43
CA MET A 58 -3.33 5.06 -20.60
C MET A 58 -4.56 5.68 -21.29
N LEU A 59 -4.88 6.95 -21.04
CA LEU A 59 -5.95 7.64 -21.76
C LEU A 59 -5.63 7.79 -23.26
N LYS A 60 -4.38 8.07 -23.62
CA LYS A 60 -3.93 8.08 -25.03
C LYS A 60 -3.92 6.68 -25.62
N GLN A 61 -3.54 5.68 -24.87
CA GLN A 61 -3.55 4.26 -25.23
C GLN A 61 -4.97 3.71 -25.41
N GLY A 62 -5.97 4.29 -24.73
CA GLY A 62 -7.38 3.92 -24.78
C GLY A 62 -7.78 2.87 -23.73
N HIS A 63 -6.86 2.37 -22.91
CA HIS A 63 -7.12 1.39 -21.83
C HIS A 63 -6.01 1.39 -20.79
N GLY A 64 -6.28 0.80 -19.63
CA GLY A 64 -5.29 0.55 -18.59
C GLY A 64 -5.87 0.52 -17.18
N ALA A 65 -5.05 0.11 -16.21
CA ALA A 65 -5.41 0.02 -14.82
C ALA A 65 -4.32 0.56 -13.90
N ILE A 66 -4.67 1.52 -13.05
CA ILE A 66 -3.76 2.17 -12.12
C ILE A 66 -4.09 1.73 -10.71
N TYR A 67 -3.12 1.21 -9.97
CA TYR A 67 -3.30 0.83 -8.58
C TYR A 67 -2.31 1.52 -7.66
N SER A 68 -2.74 1.77 -6.41
CA SER A 68 -1.84 2.24 -5.34
C SER A 68 -1.95 1.36 -4.11
N MET A 69 -0.80 1.16 -3.45
CA MET A 69 -0.69 0.31 -2.27
C MET A 69 -1.17 1.05 -1.02
N GLU A 70 -2.28 0.60 -0.45
CA GLU A 70 -2.82 1.09 0.83
C GLU A 70 -1.96 0.65 2.01
N GLY A 71 -2.23 1.22 3.17
CA GLY A 71 -1.57 0.91 4.43
C GLY A 71 -2.40 1.35 5.63
N LEU A 72 -1.79 1.29 6.82
CA LEU A 72 -2.40 1.80 8.05
C LEU A 72 -2.79 3.28 7.87
N GLY A 73 -4.03 3.63 8.19
CA GLY A 73 -4.61 4.95 7.97
C GLY A 73 -5.55 5.02 6.78
N SER A 74 -5.40 4.16 5.76
CA SER A 74 -6.31 4.11 4.60
C SER A 74 -7.76 3.78 4.98
N ASN A 75 -7.97 3.10 6.09
CA ASN A 75 -9.28 2.69 6.62
C ASN A 75 -9.75 3.53 7.82
N ASN A 76 -9.27 4.75 7.96
CA ASN A 76 -9.52 5.67 9.08
C ASN A 76 -8.98 5.20 10.44
N MET A 77 -8.21 4.12 10.50
CA MET A 77 -7.57 3.69 11.73
C MET A 77 -6.47 4.68 12.12
N VAL A 78 -6.56 5.21 13.33
CA VAL A 78 -5.55 6.13 13.91
C VAL A 78 -4.75 5.36 14.94
N GLN A 79 -3.44 5.33 14.77
CA GLN A 79 -2.52 4.70 15.70
C GLN A 79 -1.44 5.72 16.14
N PRO A 80 -1.28 6.00 17.45
CA PRO A 80 -0.22 6.84 17.94
C PRO A 80 1.16 6.41 17.44
N LYS A 81 2.07 7.36 17.30
CA LYS A 81 3.45 7.17 16.81
C LYS A 81 3.54 6.70 15.33
N THR A 82 2.42 6.73 14.57
CA THR A 82 2.40 6.43 13.14
C THR A 82 1.57 7.46 12.37
N ILE A 83 1.28 8.60 12.98
CA ILE A 83 0.34 9.59 12.44
C ILE A 83 0.79 10.07 11.06
N LEU A 84 2.05 10.42 10.91
CA LEU A 84 2.59 10.94 9.65
C LEU A 84 2.44 9.91 8.50
N TYR A 85 2.79 8.65 8.75
CA TYR A 85 2.57 7.57 7.79
C TYR A 85 1.08 7.40 7.48
N GLY A 86 0.23 7.33 8.51
CA GLY A 86 -1.22 7.20 8.35
C GLY A 86 -1.83 8.34 7.54
N THR A 87 -1.35 9.57 7.74
CA THR A 87 -1.76 10.75 6.96
C THR A 87 -1.47 10.53 5.47
N THR A 88 -0.28 10.07 5.10
CA THR A 88 0.04 9.82 3.69
C THR A 88 -0.82 8.73 3.08
N LYS A 89 -1.13 7.67 3.83
CA LYS A 89 -1.98 6.56 3.35
C LYS A 89 -3.46 6.94 3.28
N HIS A 90 -3.92 7.82 4.14
CA HIS A 90 -5.27 8.37 4.06
C HIS A 90 -5.41 9.29 2.83
N ALA A 91 -4.45 10.20 2.64
CA ALA A 91 -4.41 11.08 1.46
C ALA A 91 -4.35 10.29 0.15
N LEU A 92 -3.53 9.21 0.10
CA LEU A 92 -3.47 8.28 -1.03
C LEU A 92 -4.85 7.68 -1.33
N THR A 93 -5.58 7.23 -0.32
CA THR A 93 -6.91 6.65 -0.51
C THR A 93 -7.90 7.67 -1.08
N TYR A 94 -7.87 8.90 -0.57
CA TYR A 94 -8.69 9.98 -1.11
C TYR A 94 -8.35 10.28 -2.57
N PHE A 95 -7.06 10.44 -2.88
CA PHE A 95 -6.60 10.72 -4.24
C PHE A 95 -7.03 9.64 -5.23
N MET A 96 -6.83 8.36 -4.90
CA MET A 96 -7.17 7.25 -5.79
C MET A 96 -8.67 7.13 -6.05
N ARG A 97 -9.50 7.44 -5.06
CA ARG A 97 -10.96 7.51 -5.24
C ARG A 97 -11.36 8.69 -6.12
N GLY A 98 -10.72 9.85 -5.94
CA GLY A 98 -10.90 11.01 -6.81
C GLY A 98 -10.50 10.70 -8.25
N LEU A 99 -9.32 10.13 -8.46
CA LEU A 99 -8.85 9.72 -9.78
C LEU A 99 -9.81 8.73 -10.46
N ALA A 100 -10.30 7.74 -9.72
CA ALA A 100 -11.30 6.81 -10.25
C ALA A 100 -12.56 7.55 -10.74
N LYS A 101 -13.01 8.58 -10.01
CA LYS A 101 -14.14 9.39 -10.42
C LYS A 101 -13.86 10.24 -11.66
N GLU A 102 -12.66 10.80 -11.78
CA GLU A 102 -12.25 11.56 -12.97
C GLU A 102 -12.09 10.66 -14.22
N LEU A 103 -11.85 9.36 -14.04
CA LEU A 103 -11.73 8.37 -15.12
C LEU A 103 -13.08 7.73 -15.52
N GLU A 104 -14.20 8.13 -14.89
CA GLU A 104 -15.54 7.64 -15.28
C GLU A 104 -15.82 7.93 -16.76
N GLY A 105 -16.38 6.96 -17.46
CA GLY A 105 -16.67 7.08 -18.90
C GLY A 105 -15.48 6.76 -19.82
N THR A 106 -14.32 6.42 -19.26
CA THR A 106 -13.15 5.96 -20.02
C THR A 106 -12.94 4.45 -19.84
N ASN A 107 -12.02 3.88 -20.63
CA ASN A 107 -11.57 2.48 -20.45
C ASN A 107 -10.36 2.37 -19.51
N VAL A 108 -10.00 3.44 -18.80
CA VAL A 108 -8.94 3.44 -17.79
C VAL A 108 -9.57 3.37 -16.42
N ILE A 109 -9.07 2.49 -15.56
CA ILE A 109 -9.58 2.32 -14.20
C ILE A 109 -8.51 2.64 -13.16
N ALA A 110 -8.95 3.15 -12.01
CA ALA A 110 -8.11 3.32 -10.84
C ALA A 110 -8.62 2.45 -9.69
N GLY A 111 -7.71 1.86 -8.93
CA GLY A 111 -8.05 0.99 -7.81
C GLY A 111 -7.01 1.02 -6.69
N ARG A 112 -7.30 0.29 -5.62
CA ARG A 112 -6.48 0.27 -4.41
C ARG A 112 -6.19 -1.16 -3.97
N LEU A 113 -4.95 -1.41 -3.57
CA LEU A 113 -4.49 -2.71 -3.08
C LEU A 113 -4.24 -2.62 -1.58
N SER A 114 -4.95 -3.40 -0.79
CA SER A 114 -4.84 -3.43 0.67
C SER A 114 -4.20 -4.73 1.15
N PRO A 115 -2.87 -4.77 1.34
CA PRO A 115 -2.13 -6.00 1.63
C PRO A 115 -2.32 -6.47 3.08
N GLY A 116 -2.74 -5.61 3.98
CA GLY A 116 -2.68 -5.87 5.41
C GLY A 116 -1.25 -5.81 5.95
N MET A 117 -0.93 -6.65 6.92
CA MET A 117 0.41 -6.74 7.49
C MET A 117 1.25 -7.75 6.70
N VAL A 118 2.41 -7.31 6.19
CA VAL A 118 3.29 -8.14 5.36
C VAL A 118 4.71 -8.10 5.92
N LEU A 119 5.34 -9.26 6.06
CA LEU A 119 6.71 -9.37 6.55
C LEU A 119 7.69 -8.96 5.44
N THR A 120 8.11 -7.71 5.46
CA THR A 120 9.04 -7.10 4.50
C THR A 120 10.04 -6.22 5.21
N ASP A 121 11.09 -5.79 4.51
CA ASP A 121 12.05 -4.81 5.01
C ASP A 121 11.39 -3.50 5.46
N PHE A 122 10.28 -3.13 4.86
CA PHE A 122 9.48 -1.97 5.25
C PHE A 122 9.08 -1.96 6.74
N ILE A 123 8.86 -3.12 7.35
CA ILE A 123 8.49 -3.23 8.76
C ILE A 123 9.65 -3.70 9.64
N THR A 124 10.59 -4.45 9.08
CA THR A 124 11.73 -5.01 9.82
C THR A 124 12.90 -4.05 9.93
N LYS A 125 12.94 -3.01 9.07
CA LYS A 125 14.00 -1.99 9.05
C LYS A 125 13.43 -0.59 9.26
N THR A 126 14.23 0.29 9.81
CA THR A 126 14.00 1.73 9.87
C THR A 126 14.43 2.38 8.54
N PRO A 127 14.04 3.64 8.24
CA PRO A 127 14.44 4.31 7.00
C PRO A 127 15.95 4.43 6.77
N ASP A 128 16.76 4.44 7.85
CA ASP A 128 18.21 4.42 7.81
C ASP A 128 18.81 3.01 7.69
N GLY A 129 17.97 1.99 7.46
CA GLY A 129 18.38 0.60 7.23
C GLY A 129 18.68 -0.23 8.49
N LYS A 130 18.60 0.36 9.69
CA LYS A 130 18.77 -0.37 10.93
C LYS A 130 17.59 -1.30 11.21
N ARG A 131 17.79 -2.26 12.11
CA ARG A 131 16.71 -3.13 12.56
C ARG A 131 15.63 -2.32 13.29
N SER A 132 14.39 -2.51 12.93
CA SER A 132 13.25 -1.87 13.60
C SER A 132 13.05 -2.45 15.00
N GLU A 133 12.91 -1.59 15.99
CA GLU A 133 12.62 -1.97 17.37
C GLU A 133 11.15 -2.37 17.59
N VAL A 134 10.30 -2.26 16.57
CA VAL A 134 8.87 -2.55 16.68
C VAL A 134 8.60 -3.98 17.19
N PHE A 135 9.50 -4.90 16.92
CA PHE A 135 9.40 -6.29 17.36
C PHE A 135 9.88 -6.54 18.81
N SER A 136 10.43 -5.54 19.49
CA SER A 136 10.71 -5.59 20.91
C SER A 136 9.42 -5.52 21.75
N ASP A 137 8.35 -4.91 21.19
CA ASP A 137 7.02 -4.92 21.79
C ASP A 137 6.36 -6.30 21.59
N GLU A 138 6.20 -7.03 22.69
CA GLU A 138 5.61 -8.37 22.69
C GLU A 138 4.15 -8.37 22.18
N LYS A 139 3.37 -7.33 22.49
CA LYS A 139 1.99 -7.19 22.03
C LYS A 139 1.94 -7.01 20.52
N PHE A 140 2.83 -6.17 19.98
CA PHE A 140 2.96 -6.01 18.53
C PHE A 140 3.38 -7.32 17.85
N ARG A 141 4.39 -8.01 18.39
CA ARG A 141 4.87 -9.29 17.86
C ARG A 141 3.78 -10.36 17.84
N LYS A 142 3.01 -10.50 18.92
CA LYS A 142 1.85 -11.41 18.97
C LYS A 142 0.82 -11.07 17.89
N THR A 143 0.44 -9.79 17.79
CA THR A 143 -0.51 -9.31 16.79
C THR A 143 0.00 -9.53 15.37
N PHE A 144 1.28 -9.25 15.13
CA PHE A 144 1.93 -9.46 13.84
C PHE A 144 1.90 -10.93 13.43
N ASN A 145 2.25 -11.86 14.32
CA ASN A 145 2.18 -13.31 14.05
C ASN A 145 0.76 -13.80 13.74
N ILE A 146 -0.28 -13.14 14.25
CA ILE A 146 -1.68 -13.47 13.94
C ILE A 146 -2.10 -12.92 12.58
N LEU A 147 -1.75 -11.68 12.26
CA LEU A 147 -2.31 -10.95 11.13
C LEU A 147 -1.42 -10.91 9.89
N ALA A 148 -0.11 -11.04 10.05
CA ALA A 148 0.82 -10.89 8.94
C ALA A 148 0.92 -12.15 8.07
N ASP A 149 1.38 -11.89 6.84
CA ASP A 149 1.71 -12.93 5.86
C ASP A 149 3.03 -12.61 5.16
N LYS A 150 3.55 -13.60 4.43
CA LYS A 150 4.71 -13.41 3.55
C LYS A 150 4.28 -12.67 2.27
N PRO A 151 5.19 -11.88 1.65
CA PRO A 151 4.90 -11.15 0.41
C PRO A 151 4.35 -12.05 -0.70
N GLU A 152 4.92 -13.25 -0.85
CA GLU A 152 4.53 -14.21 -1.89
C GLU A 152 3.07 -14.66 -1.73
N THR A 153 2.60 -14.81 -0.49
CA THR A 153 1.21 -15.18 -0.19
C THR A 153 0.24 -14.09 -0.62
N VAL A 154 0.60 -12.84 -0.33
CA VAL A 154 -0.21 -11.66 -0.72
C VAL A 154 -0.19 -11.46 -2.23
N ALA A 155 0.98 -11.61 -2.86
CA ALA A 155 1.13 -11.49 -4.32
C ALA A 155 0.31 -12.55 -5.07
N LYS A 156 0.34 -13.82 -4.63
CA LYS A 156 -0.50 -14.89 -5.20
C LYS A 156 -1.99 -14.59 -5.14
N TYR A 157 -2.43 -13.81 -4.17
CA TYR A 157 -3.82 -13.35 -4.09
C TYR A 157 -4.09 -12.15 -4.99
N PHE A 158 -3.17 -11.18 -5.07
CA PHE A 158 -3.37 -9.95 -5.81
C PHE A 158 -3.30 -10.16 -7.32
N VAL A 159 -2.26 -10.82 -7.82
CA VAL A 159 -2.00 -10.93 -9.26
C VAL A 159 -3.22 -11.39 -10.06
N PRO A 160 -3.87 -12.53 -9.77
CA PRO A 160 -5.01 -12.97 -10.55
C PRO A 160 -6.24 -12.04 -10.42
N ARG A 161 -6.34 -11.28 -9.33
CA ARG A 161 -7.45 -10.33 -9.11
C ARG A 161 -7.22 -9.01 -9.83
N ILE A 162 -6.00 -8.54 -9.88
CA ILE A 162 -5.60 -7.35 -10.66
C ILE A 162 -5.85 -7.63 -12.14
N LEU A 163 -5.36 -8.77 -12.65
CA LEU A 163 -5.51 -9.15 -14.06
C LEU A 163 -6.97 -9.33 -14.52
N LYS A 164 -7.88 -9.67 -13.59
CA LYS A 164 -9.30 -9.89 -13.89
C LYS A 164 -10.19 -8.69 -13.54
N ASN A 165 -9.63 -7.66 -12.89
CA ASN A 165 -10.45 -6.55 -12.44
C ASN A 165 -10.79 -5.59 -13.58
N LEU A 166 -12.08 -5.43 -13.84
CA LEU A 166 -12.63 -4.45 -14.78
C LEU A 166 -13.39 -3.33 -14.03
N LYS A 167 -13.42 -3.39 -12.71
CA LYS A 167 -14.20 -2.44 -11.92
C LYS A 167 -13.34 -1.24 -11.54
N ASN A 168 -13.81 -0.05 -11.89
CA ASN A 168 -13.25 1.21 -11.41
C ASN A 168 -13.54 1.40 -9.91
N ASP A 169 -12.71 2.13 -9.19
CA ASP A 169 -12.70 2.31 -7.72
C ASP A 169 -12.67 0.98 -6.93
N ALA A 170 -12.12 -0.09 -7.50
CA ALA A 170 -12.01 -1.36 -6.80
C ALA A 170 -10.99 -1.30 -5.67
N GLN A 171 -11.37 -1.84 -4.50
CA GLN A 171 -10.43 -2.15 -3.43
C GLN A 171 -10.21 -3.66 -3.38
N ILE A 172 -8.99 -4.09 -3.70
CA ILE A 172 -8.59 -5.50 -3.59
C ILE A 172 -7.87 -5.68 -2.25
N ALA A 173 -8.53 -6.30 -1.27
CA ALA A 173 -8.03 -6.42 0.10
C ALA A 173 -7.71 -7.88 0.43
N TRP A 174 -6.46 -8.14 0.86
CA TRP A 174 -6.03 -9.44 1.36
C TRP A 174 -6.48 -9.68 2.81
N LEU A 175 -6.22 -8.73 3.69
CA LEU A 175 -6.60 -8.79 5.10
C LEU A 175 -7.89 -7.98 5.32
N THR A 176 -9.04 -8.62 5.11
CA THR A 176 -10.34 -8.02 5.42
C THR A 176 -10.63 -8.09 6.92
N ASN A 177 -11.55 -7.25 7.42
CA ASN A 177 -11.98 -7.28 8.83
C ASN A 177 -12.49 -8.68 9.25
N ARG A 178 -13.23 -9.36 8.37
CA ARG A 178 -13.71 -10.73 8.62
C ARG A 178 -12.55 -11.72 8.75
N LYS A 179 -11.55 -11.62 7.87
CA LYS A 179 -10.35 -12.46 7.91
C LYS A 179 -9.51 -12.18 9.16
N ALA A 180 -9.38 -10.91 9.54
CA ALA A 180 -8.68 -10.52 10.76
C ALA A 180 -9.37 -11.08 12.01
N ALA A 181 -10.69 -10.92 12.13
CA ALA A 181 -11.47 -11.47 13.23
C ALA A 181 -11.33 -12.99 13.31
N TRP A 182 -11.47 -13.71 12.20
CA TRP A 182 -11.26 -15.15 12.11
C TRP A 182 -9.86 -15.57 12.60
N ARG A 183 -8.82 -14.82 12.20
CA ARG A 183 -7.44 -15.09 12.61
C ARG A 183 -7.24 -14.91 14.12
N PHE A 184 -7.86 -13.91 14.73
CA PHE A 184 -7.84 -13.77 16.19
C PHE A 184 -8.55 -14.91 16.91
N MET A 185 -9.72 -15.34 16.44
CA MET A 185 -10.44 -16.47 17.03
C MET A 185 -9.66 -17.78 16.94
N THR A 186 -8.90 -17.97 15.86
CA THR A 186 -8.14 -19.20 15.61
C THR A 186 -6.67 -19.10 15.99
N ALA A 187 -6.25 -18.01 16.63
CA ALA A 187 -4.83 -17.73 16.93
C ALA A 187 -4.16 -18.83 17.77
N GLY A 188 -4.89 -19.45 18.69
CA GLY A 188 -4.38 -20.55 19.53
C GLY A 188 -4.04 -21.83 18.76
N PHE A 189 -4.59 -22.02 17.57
CA PHE A 189 -4.35 -23.18 16.71
C PHE A 189 -3.29 -22.94 15.62
N ARG A 190 -2.85 -21.69 15.44
CA ARG A 190 -1.82 -21.35 14.45
C ARG A 190 -0.43 -21.73 14.98
N LYS A 191 0.20 -22.69 14.30
CA LYS A 191 1.57 -23.15 14.62
C LYS A 191 2.64 -22.30 13.92
N ASP A 192 2.33 -21.67 12.80
CA ASP A 192 3.29 -20.91 12.00
C ASP A 192 3.49 -19.51 12.59
N ARG A 193 4.65 -19.30 13.20
CA ARG A 193 5.12 -17.98 13.62
C ARG A 193 6.04 -17.41 12.55
N LEU A 194 5.85 -16.14 12.20
CA LEU A 194 6.69 -15.45 11.21
C LEU A 194 7.93 -14.83 11.83
N ILE A 195 7.85 -14.51 13.14
CA ILE A 195 8.91 -13.86 13.91
C ILE A 195 8.87 -14.31 15.37
#